data_b03f1864eb5418dcd8e06ed1b00c77bb
#
_entry.id   b03f1864eb5418dcd8e06ed1b00c77bb
#
_cell.length_a   1.000
_cell.length_b   1.000
_cell.length_c   1.000
_cell.angle_alpha   90.00
_cell.angle_beta   90.00
_cell.angle_gamma   90.00
#
_symmetry.space_group_name_H-M   'P 1'
#
loop_
_entity.id
_entity.type
_entity.pdbx_description
1 polymer ?
#
loop_
_entity_poly.entity_id
_entity_poly.type
_entity_poly.pdbx_seq_one_letter_code
_entity_poly.pdbx_strand_id
1 'polypeptide(L)'
;MDFLSLEQSVWRRLQQETRPIALYGMGDGADKILAQFDRLGIRASAVFASDEFARGNLFHGFCVRKLSDTVAELGEDIVIVIAFASQRPEVLQLMYALEDKYDVVAPDVPVVEGPLFDEDFVRVHQDEMQRAYDLLADDLSREVFLDTVRFKLSGKIEYLRHSESDKDEVFHNLLRPTAEEHFSDLGAYNGDTIRELLHYTDGKFASVTALEPDRRSFRKLNEWASANITGDVTLVQAGAWNEDTVKCFTDQAGRQSRVAGQGKETQMRALDSVLSGRPCTYLKMDVEGAEREAIAGAEKTIRQYAPKLNIAAYHRSEDFFQLPLLIHALQPSYRLYLRHHPYVPAWDTNLYAI
;
A
#
# COMPACT_ATOMS: atom_id res chain seq x y z
N MET A 1 -17.06 -3.04 18.65
CA MET A 1 -16.03 -4.10 18.85
C MET A 1 -14.85 -3.49 19.61
N ASP A 2 -14.16 -4.24 20.45
CA ASP A 2 -12.94 -3.74 21.12
C ASP A 2 -11.71 -4.16 20.29
N PHE A 3 -11.25 -3.25 19.44
CA PHE A 3 -10.09 -3.49 18.57
C PHE A 3 -8.77 -3.57 19.36
N LEU A 4 -8.70 -3.00 20.58
CA LEU A 4 -7.52 -3.09 21.44
C LEU A 4 -7.30 -4.49 22.03
N SER A 5 -8.37 -5.27 22.15
CA SER A 5 -8.26 -6.66 22.63
C SER A 5 -7.76 -7.66 21.60
N LEU A 6 -7.61 -7.24 20.32
CA LEU A 6 -7.25 -8.15 19.24
C LEU A 6 -5.80 -8.61 19.31
N GLU A 7 -4.86 -7.69 19.62
CA GLU A 7 -3.42 -7.97 19.72
C GLU A 7 -2.67 -6.96 20.59
N GLN A 8 -1.50 -7.34 21.05
CA GLN A 8 -0.56 -6.45 21.75
C GLN A 8 0.30 -5.68 20.73
N SER A 9 0.61 -4.42 21.05
CA SER A 9 1.53 -3.62 20.22
C SER A 9 2.91 -4.25 20.11
N VAL A 10 3.39 -4.45 18.87
CA VAL A 10 4.74 -4.92 18.57
C VAL A 10 5.82 -4.02 19.19
N TRP A 11 5.58 -2.71 19.23
CA TRP A 11 6.53 -1.76 19.80
C TRP A 11 6.70 -1.96 21.31
N ARG A 12 5.59 -2.14 22.03
CA ARG A 12 5.61 -2.47 23.47
C ARG A 12 6.25 -3.82 23.73
N ARG A 13 5.94 -4.83 22.89
CA ARG A 13 6.55 -6.14 22.97
C ARG A 13 8.06 -6.08 22.79
N LEU A 14 8.55 -5.40 21.73
CA LEU A 14 9.98 -5.27 21.45
C LEU A 14 10.74 -4.44 22.50
N GLN A 15 10.07 -3.48 23.17
CA GLN A 15 10.66 -2.77 24.32
C GLN A 15 10.95 -3.68 25.53
N GLN A 16 10.15 -4.72 25.70
CA GLN A 16 10.27 -5.68 26.82
C GLN A 16 11.09 -6.92 26.43
N GLU A 17 11.52 -7.01 25.18
CA GLU A 17 12.26 -8.16 24.66
C GLU A 17 13.67 -8.21 25.24
N THR A 18 14.06 -9.42 25.68
CA THR A 18 15.38 -9.69 26.26
C THR A 18 16.29 -10.49 25.33
N ARG A 19 15.70 -11.16 24.33
CA ARG A 19 16.44 -11.89 23.31
C ARG A 19 17.09 -10.92 22.32
N PRO A 20 18.13 -11.34 21.61
CA PRO A 20 18.71 -10.54 20.53
C PRO A 20 17.68 -10.25 19.43
N ILE A 21 17.61 -8.99 18.98
CA ILE A 21 16.75 -8.56 17.88
C ILE A 21 17.61 -8.39 16.62
N ALA A 22 17.31 -9.15 15.57
CA ALA A 22 18.00 -9.10 14.29
C ALA A 22 17.08 -8.50 13.20
N LEU A 23 17.50 -7.39 12.58
CA LEU A 23 16.76 -6.80 11.45
C LEU A 23 17.07 -7.56 10.17
N TYR A 24 16.03 -7.97 9.46
CA TYR A 24 16.11 -8.53 8.11
C TYR A 24 15.81 -7.46 7.07
N GLY A 25 16.86 -6.96 6.42
CA GLY A 25 16.81 -5.95 5.39
C GLY A 25 17.58 -4.67 5.74
N MET A 26 17.84 -3.87 4.71
CA MET A 26 18.51 -2.57 4.77
C MET A 26 17.88 -1.64 3.72
N GLY A 27 17.48 -0.46 4.10
CA GLY A 27 16.81 0.52 3.22
C GLY A 27 15.75 1.31 3.98
N ASP A 28 14.84 1.99 3.30
CA ASP A 28 13.87 2.92 3.89
C ASP A 28 13.04 2.30 5.02
N GLY A 29 12.57 1.06 4.85
CA GLY A 29 11.83 0.36 5.92
C GLY A 29 12.70 0.15 7.17
N ALA A 30 13.95 -0.27 7.00
CA ALA A 30 14.89 -0.45 8.10
C ALA A 30 15.27 0.89 8.74
N ASP A 31 15.46 1.95 7.95
CA ASP A 31 15.71 3.31 8.44
C ASP A 31 14.57 3.77 9.36
N LYS A 32 13.31 3.60 8.93
CA LYS A 32 12.12 3.96 9.70
C LYS A 32 11.99 3.14 10.99
N ILE A 33 12.22 1.82 10.92
CA ILE A 33 12.16 0.94 12.10
C ILE A 33 13.26 1.29 13.10
N LEU A 34 14.51 1.51 12.66
CA LEU A 34 15.61 1.90 13.53
C LEU A 34 15.36 3.27 14.18
N ALA A 35 14.78 4.22 13.46
CA ALA A 35 14.39 5.51 14.05
C ALA A 35 13.33 5.36 15.15
N GLN A 36 12.39 4.40 15.01
CA GLN A 36 11.46 4.07 16.10
C GLN A 36 12.15 3.34 17.26
N PHE A 37 13.10 2.44 16.98
CA PHE A 37 13.90 1.77 18.00
C PHE A 37 14.63 2.79 18.85
N ASP A 38 15.31 3.76 18.24
CA ASP A 38 16.01 4.83 18.96
C ASP A 38 15.04 5.62 19.84
N ARG A 39 13.87 5.99 19.32
CA ARG A 39 12.84 6.74 20.08
C ARG A 39 12.31 5.96 21.28
N LEU A 40 12.18 4.65 21.15
CA LEU A 40 11.59 3.76 22.15
C LEU A 40 12.64 3.10 23.06
N GLY A 41 13.93 3.33 22.82
CA GLY A 41 15.02 2.70 23.57
C GLY A 41 15.20 1.21 23.27
N ILE A 42 14.73 0.72 22.10
CA ILE A 42 14.92 -0.65 21.63
C ILE A 42 16.30 -0.75 20.97
N ARG A 43 16.97 -1.88 21.14
CA ARG A 43 18.31 -2.09 20.55
C ARG A 43 18.28 -3.26 19.59
N ALA A 44 18.65 -3.01 18.34
CA ALA A 44 18.98 -4.06 17.40
C ALA A 44 20.35 -4.67 17.76
N SER A 45 20.47 -5.99 17.66
CA SER A 45 21.71 -6.73 17.90
C SER A 45 22.48 -6.99 16.61
N ALA A 46 21.79 -7.13 15.47
CA ALA A 46 22.36 -7.35 14.15
C ALA A 46 21.45 -6.85 13.04
N VAL A 47 22.04 -6.65 11.86
CA VAL A 47 21.33 -6.47 10.59
C VAL A 47 21.82 -7.54 9.62
N PHE A 48 20.89 -8.25 9.00
CA PHE A 48 21.20 -9.25 7.98
C PHE A 48 20.38 -9.06 6.71
N ALA A 49 20.83 -9.64 5.63
CA ALA A 49 20.15 -9.63 4.35
C ALA A 49 20.21 -11.02 3.69
N SER A 50 19.43 -11.23 2.64
CA SER A 50 19.53 -12.41 1.79
C SER A 50 20.95 -12.52 1.22
N ASP A 51 21.41 -13.74 0.95
CA ASP A 51 22.80 -14.04 0.61
C ASP A 51 23.40 -13.21 -0.53
N GLU A 52 22.58 -12.86 -1.50
CA GLU A 52 22.96 -12.01 -2.66
C GLU A 52 23.23 -10.54 -2.27
N PHE A 53 22.62 -10.07 -1.18
CA PHE A 53 22.75 -8.69 -0.67
C PHE A 53 23.66 -8.56 0.54
N ALA A 54 24.00 -9.67 1.21
CA ALA A 54 24.89 -9.72 2.36
C ALA A 54 26.36 -9.64 1.90
N ARG A 55 26.81 -8.43 1.54
CA ARG A 55 28.17 -8.16 1.03
C ARG A 55 29.11 -7.53 2.05
N GLY A 56 28.79 -7.57 3.33
CA GLY A 56 29.56 -6.92 4.39
C GLY A 56 29.47 -5.39 4.37
N ASN A 57 28.45 -4.82 3.73
CA ASN A 57 28.21 -3.39 3.74
C ASN A 57 27.91 -2.90 5.17
N LEU A 58 28.29 -1.65 5.46
CA LEU A 58 27.87 -1.00 6.70
C LEU A 58 26.50 -0.36 6.52
N PHE A 59 25.59 -0.60 7.48
CA PHE A 59 24.28 0.01 7.56
C PHE A 59 24.01 0.43 9.01
N HIS A 60 23.87 1.72 9.29
CA HIS A 60 23.74 2.28 10.66
C HIS A 60 24.78 1.74 11.65
N GLY A 61 26.03 1.52 11.22
CA GLY A 61 27.10 0.98 12.05
C GLY A 61 27.12 -0.56 12.17
N PHE A 62 26.12 -1.26 11.66
CA PHE A 62 26.09 -2.71 11.59
C PHE A 62 26.80 -3.20 10.32
N CYS A 63 27.62 -4.23 10.43
CA CYS A 63 28.10 -5.00 9.30
C CYS A 63 26.96 -5.94 8.84
N VAL A 64 26.40 -5.71 7.66
CA VAL A 64 25.29 -6.52 7.11
C VAL A 64 25.82 -7.91 6.76
N ARG A 65 25.26 -8.95 7.37
CA ARG A 65 25.68 -10.35 7.27
C ARG A 65 24.60 -11.23 6.66
N LYS A 66 24.91 -12.51 6.50
CA LYS A 66 23.92 -13.55 6.21
C LYS A 66 23.19 -13.97 7.48
N LEU A 67 22.00 -14.56 7.33
CA LEU A 67 21.28 -15.13 8.47
C LEU A 67 22.10 -16.20 9.20
N SER A 68 22.81 -17.09 8.48
CA SER A 68 23.65 -18.13 9.07
C SER A 68 24.73 -17.58 10.00
N ASP A 69 25.37 -16.49 9.59
CA ASP A 69 26.43 -15.84 10.38
C ASP A 69 25.84 -15.14 11.61
N THR A 70 24.65 -14.54 11.44
CA THR A 70 23.90 -13.88 12.52
C THR A 70 23.49 -14.89 13.60
N VAL A 71 22.95 -16.04 13.18
CA VAL A 71 22.57 -17.13 14.11
C VAL A 71 23.79 -17.77 14.77
N ALA A 72 24.90 -17.93 14.04
CA ALA A 72 26.14 -18.46 14.62
C ALA A 72 26.68 -17.56 15.74
N GLU A 73 26.47 -16.24 15.66
CA GLU A 73 26.93 -15.27 16.68
C GLU A 73 25.94 -15.09 17.81
N LEU A 74 24.64 -14.96 17.51
CA LEU A 74 23.60 -14.60 18.50
C LEU A 74 22.85 -15.79 19.09
N GLY A 75 23.00 -16.98 18.50
CA GLY A 75 22.19 -18.17 18.83
C GLY A 75 20.90 -18.27 18.02
N GLU A 76 20.16 -19.34 18.21
CA GLU A 76 18.88 -19.59 17.51
C GLU A 76 17.68 -18.91 18.18
N ASP A 77 17.78 -18.53 19.46
CA ASP A 77 16.71 -17.84 20.18
C ASP A 77 16.79 -16.32 19.97
N ILE A 78 16.40 -15.90 18.77
CA ILE A 78 16.40 -14.50 18.32
C ILE A 78 15.01 -14.08 17.86
N VAL A 79 14.75 -12.77 17.91
CA VAL A 79 13.60 -12.16 17.26
C VAL A 79 14.04 -11.56 15.93
N ILE A 80 13.39 -11.94 14.84
CA ILE A 80 13.64 -11.40 13.50
C ILE A 80 12.63 -10.31 13.21
N VAL A 81 13.13 -9.12 12.88
CA VAL A 81 12.31 -7.97 12.46
C VAL A 81 12.45 -7.78 10.96
N ILE A 82 11.41 -8.11 10.19
CA ILE A 82 11.38 -7.85 8.75
C ILE A 82 11.26 -6.33 8.53
N ALA A 83 12.21 -5.78 7.78
CA ALA A 83 12.39 -4.34 7.61
C ALA A 83 12.34 -3.89 6.14
N PHE A 84 11.67 -4.65 5.28
CA PHE A 84 11.48 -4.33 3.86
C PHE A 84 10.15 -4.90 3.36
N ALA A 85 9.68 -4.36 2.24
CA ALA A 85 8.42 -4.75 1.63
C ALA A 85 8.64 -5.65 0.41
N SER A 86 7.77 -6.66 0.22
CA SER A 86 7.82 -7.54 -0.94
C SER A 86 6.46 -8.16 -1.27
N GLN A 87 6.20 -8.33 -2.57
CA GLN A 87 5.11 -9.14 -3.13
C GLN A 87 5.65 -10.33 -3.96
N ARG A 88 6.97 -10.49 -4.02
CA ARG A 88 7.61 -11.54 -4.79
C ARG A 88 7.38 -12.89 -4.13
N PRO A 89 6.78 -13.88 -4.83
CA PRO A 89 6.38 -15.16 -4.21
C PRO A 89 7.56 -15.86 -3.51
N GLU A 90 8.75 -15.87 -4.12
CA GLU A 90 9.94 -16.49 -3.55
C GLU A 90 10.42 -15.79 -2.27
N VAL A 91 10.21 -14.49 -2.15
CA VAL A 91 10.57 -13.71 -0.94
C VAL A 91 9.54 -13.93 0.15
N LEU A 92 8.24 -13.95 -0.19
CA LEU A 92 7.18 -14.26 0.76
C LEU A 92 7.34 -15.67 1.34
N GLN A 93 7.64 -16.67 0.49
CA GLN A 93 7.92 -18.03 0.96
C GLN A 93 9.11 -18.07 1.92
N LEU A 94 10.17 -17.28 1.67
CA LEU A 94 11.29 -17.18 2.59
C LEU A 94 10.88 -16.56 3.93
N MET A 95 10.07 -15.49 3.92
CA MET A 95 9.55 -14.87 5.14
C MET A 95 8.71 -15.86 5.97
N TYR A 96 7.83 -16.64 5.32
CA TYR A 96 7.02 -17.67 5.97
C TYR A 96 7.88 -18.81 6.53
N ALA A 97 8.91 -19.24 5.80
CA ALA A 97 9.85 -20.25 6.30
C ALA A 97 10.68 -19.78 7.51
N LEU A 98 10.93 -18.46 7.61
CA LEU A 98 11.55 -17.89 8.80
C LEU A 98 10.59 -17.93 10.00
N GLU A 99 9.31 -17.64 9.79
CA GLU A 99 8.25 -17.70 10.82
C GLU A 99 8.07 -19.12 11.39
N ASP A 100 8.27 -20.16 10.58
CA ASP A 100 8.22 -21.56 11.04
C ASP A 100 9.36 -21.92 12.02
N LYS A 101 10.46 -21.16 12.01
CA LYS A 101 11.67 -21.48 12.78
C LYS A 101 12.00 -20.47 13.87
N TYR A 102 11.69 -19.22 13.65
CA TYR A 102 12.05 -18.09 14.50
C TYR A 102 10.82 -17.29 14.90
N ASP A 103 10.98 -16.48 15.93
CA ASP A 103 10.00 -15.47 16.26
C ASP A 103 10.14 -14.28 15.31
N VAL A 104 9.20 -14.14 14.37
CA VAL A 104 9.25 -13.15 13.28
C VAL A 104 8.17 -12.11 13.43
N VAL A 105 8.52 -10.84 13.27
CA VAL A 105 7.57 -9.73 13.17
C VAL A 105 7.96 -8.77 12.05
N ALA A 106 6.96 -8.15 11.43
CA ALA A 106 7.11 -7.06 10.47
C ALA A 106 6.39 -5.81 11.01
N PRO A 107 7.03 -4.99 11.85
CA PRO A 107 6.41 -3.81 12.43
C PRO A 107 5.87 -2.87 11.34
N ASP A 108 4.61 -2.50 11.44
CA ASP A 108 4.01 -1.54 10.50
C ASP A 108 4.57 -0.14 10.76
N VAL A 109 5.16 0.43 9.73
CA VAL A 109 5.60 1.83 9.70
C VAL A 109 4.95 2.53 8.52
N PRO A 110 4.38 3.73 8.71
CA PRO A 110 3.67 4.42 7.64
C PRO A 110 4.52 4.61 6.38
N VAL A 111 3.94 4.39 5.21
CA VAL A 111 4.60 4.66 3.92
C VAL A 111 4.90 6.14 3.79
N VAL A 112 3.91 6.98 4.09
CA VAL A 112 4.03 8.44 4.18
C VAL A 112 4.08 8.89 5.64
N GLU A 113 4.58 10.10 5.89
CA GLU A 113 4.59 10.68 7.23
C GLU A 113 3.23 10.61 7.91
N GLY A 114 3.19 10.16 9.17
CA GLY A 114 1.96 10.01 9.92
C GLY A 114 2.20 9.31 11.26
N PRO A 115 1.16 9.14 12.06
CA PRO A 115 1.22 8.42 13.32
C PRO A 115 1.46 6.93 13.09
N LEU A 116 2.15 6.28 14.04
CA LEU A 116 2.21 4.83 14.09
C LEU A 116 0.81 4.27 14.42
N PHE A 117 0.54 3.09 13.89
CA PHE A 117 -0.63 2.32 14.28
C PHE A 117 -0.33 1.57 15.58
N ASP A 118 -0.61 2.22 16.72
CA ASP A 118 -0.40 1.69 18.06
C ASP A 118 -1.70 1.70 18.88
N GLU A 119 -1.61 1.32 20.15
CA GLU A 119 -2.78 1.24 21.03
C GLU A 119 -3.46 2.61 21.23
N ASP A 120 -2.69 3.71 21.27
CA ASP A 120 -3.24 5.06 21.42
C ASP A 120 -3.94 5.51 20.12
N PHE A 121 -3.37 5.19 18.97
CA PHE A 121 -4.01 5.42 17.68
C PHE A 121 -5.34 4.68 17.56
N VAL A 122 -5.37 3.38 17.90
CA VAL A 122 -6.61 2.58 17.88
C VAL A 122 -7.65 3.15 18.83
N ARG A 123 -7.25 3.57 20.04
CA ARG A 123 -8.17 4.17 21.02
C ARG A 123 -8.82 5.44 20.51
N VAL A 124 -8.06 6.29 19.82
CA VAL A 124 -8.58 7.55 19.25
C VAL A 124 -9.56 7.29 18.11
N HIS A 125 -9.28 6.29 17.27
CA HIS A 125 -10.03 6.02 16.04
C HIS A 125 -11.05 4.88 16.13
N GLN A 126 -11.28 4.32 17.33
CA GLN A 126 -12.13 3.15 17.53
C GLN A 126 -13.53 3.29 16.91
N ASP A 127 -14.16 4.46 17.07
CA ASP A 127 -15.51 4.71 16.53
C ASP A 127 -15.51 4.81 15.00
N GLU A 128 -14.46 5.38 14.39
CA GLU A 128 -14.32 5.43 12.93
C GLU A 128 -14.07 4.03 12.36
N MET A 129 -13.20 3.27 12.99
CA MET A 129 -12.91 1.88 12.62
C MET A 129 -14.17 1.01 12.70
N GLN A 130 -14.98 1.15 13.77
CA GLN A 130 -16.24 0.42 13.89
C GLN A 130 -17.22 0.77 12.77
N ARG A 131 -17.40 2.06 12.49
CA ARG A 131 -18.29 2.52 11.39
C ARG A 131 -17.81 1.99 10.03
N ALA A 132 -16.51 2.04 9.76
CA ALA A 132 -15.97 1.51 8.51
C ALA A 132 -16.18 -0.01 8.40
N TYR A 133 -15.92 -0.76 9.48
CA TYR A 133 -16.16 -2.20 9.56
C TYR A 133 -17.63 -2.55 9.26
N ASP A 134 -18.57 -1.79 9.83
CA ASP A 134 -20.01 -2.03 9.64
C ASP A 134 -20.49 -1.74 8.20
N LEU A 135 -19.76 -0.92 7.44
CA LEU A 135 -20.05 -0.63 6.03
C LEU A 135 -19.57 -1.71 5.07
N LEU A 136 -18.70 -2.63 5.51
CA LEU A 136 -18.14 -3.65 4.62
C LEU A 136 -19.20 -4.66 4.20
N ALA A 137 -19.25 -4.95 2.90
CA ALA A 137 -20.34 -5.66 2.26
C ALA A 137 -20.33 -7.17 2.45
N ASP A 138 -19.16 -7.78 2.75
CA ASP A 138 -19.03 -9.23 2.91
C ASP A 138 -18.11 -9.61 4.08
N ASP A 139 -18.17 -10.91 4.45
CA ASP A 139 -17.43 -11.43 5.59
C ASP A 139 -15.91 -11.45 5.32
N LEU A 140 -15.47 -11.70 4.09
CA LEU A 140 -14.06 -11.65 3.73
C LEU A 140 -13.48 -10.26 3.94
N SER A 141 -14.21 -9.20 3.54
CA SER A 141 -13.78 -7.81 3.80
C SER A 141 -13.64 -7.51 5.29
N ARG A 142 -14.55 -8.05 6.11
CA ARG A 142 -14.49 -7.90 7.57
C ARG A 142 -13.31 -8.65 8.17
N GLU A 143 -12.99 -9.82 7.64
CA GLU A 143 -11.80 -10.60 8.01
C GLU A 143 -10.52 -9.86 7.63
N VAL A 144 -10.40 -9.39 6.38
CA VAL A 144 -9.28 -8.55 5.94
C VAL A 144 -9.11 -7.31 6.83
N PHE A 145 -10.21 -6.66 7.20
CA PHE A 145 -10.17 -5.51 8.11
C PHE A 145 -9.57 -5.87 9.48
N LEU A 146 -10.07 -6.95 10.09
CA LEU A 146 -9.61 -7.38 11.41
C LEU A 146 -8.15 -7.86 11.38
N ASP A 147 -7.76 -8.58 10.35
CA ASP A 147 -6.40 -9.06 10.19
C ASP A 147 -5.42 -7.92 9.87
N THR A 148 -5.88 -6.90 9.13
CA THR A 148 -5.11 -5.66 8.97
C THR A 148 -4.86 -4.97 10.33
N VAL A 149 -5.88 -4.88 11.19
CA VAL A 149 -5.72 -4.32 12.55
C VAL A 149 -4.76 -5.17 13.39
N ARG A 150 -4.94 -6.50 13.39
CA ARG A 150 -4.05 -7.42 14.11
C ARG A 150 -2.62 -7.31 13.65
N PHE A 151 -2.39 -7.31 12.34
CA PHE A 151 -1.07 -7.15 11.76
C PHE A 151 -0.44 -5.80 12.14
N LYS A 152 -1.14 -4.70 11.93
CA LYS A 152 -0.62 -3.35 12.22
C LYS A 152 -0.26 -3.17 13.70
N LEU A 153 -1.01 -3.80 14.61
CA LEU A 153 -0.69 -3.81 16.04
C LEU A 153 0.51 -4.72 16.35
N SER A 154 0.47 -5.97 15.91
CA SER A 154 1.40 -7.01 16.38
C SER A 154 2.62 -7.23 15.48
N GLY A 155 2.56 -6.81 14.22
CA GLY A 155 3.58 -7.14 13.21
C GLY A 155 3.61 -8.62 12.80
N LYS A 156 2.65 -9.45 13.21
CA LYS A 156 2.62 -10.88 12.87
C LYS A 156 2.14 -11.07 11.44
N ILE A 157 2.98 -11.63 10.58
CA ILE A 157 2.69 -11.78 9.15
C ILE A 157 1.66 -12.89 8.85
N GLU A 158 1.40 -13.78 9.81
CA GLU A 158 0.35 -14.80 9.71
C GLU A 158 -1.03 -14.22 9.39
N TYR A 159 -1.36 -13.02 9.90
CA TYR A 159 -2.64 -12.36 9.65
C TYR A 159 -2.78 -11.92 8.19
N LEU A 160 -1.70 -11.44 7.58
CA LEU A 160 -1.73 -11.07 6.16
C LEU A 160 -1.96 -12.29 5.29
N ARG A 161 -1.25 -13.39 5.58
CA ARG A 161 -1.43 -14.67 4.88
C ARG A 161 -2.82 -15.28 5.06
N HIS A 162 -3.43 -15.12 6.25
CA HIS A 162 -4.76 -15.67 6.54
C HIS A 162 -5.86 -15.00 5.70
N SER A 163 -5.78 -13.71 5.47
CA SER A 163 -6.79 -12.94 4.74
C SER A 163 -6.37 -12.59 3.29
N GLU A 164 -5.38 -13.27 2.74
CA GLU A 164 -4.99 -13.10 1.34
C GLU A 164 -6.18 -13.30 0.40
N SER A 165 -6.30 -12.39 -0.55
CA SER A 165 -7.35 -12.38 -1.56
C SER A 165 -6.76 -12.63 -2.94
N ASP A 166 -7.33 -13.57 -3.68
CA ASP A 166 -6.94 -13.82 -5.06
C ASP A 166 -7.34 -12.64 -5.97
N LYS A 167 -6.39 -12.11 -6.71
CA LYS A 167 -6.60 -11.00 -7.62
C LYS A 167 -7.53 -11.36 -8.77
N ASP A 168 -7.40 -12.55 -9.33
CA ASP A 168 -8.28 -13.06 -10.39
C ASP A 168 -9.73 -13.16 -9.90
N GLU A 169 -9.95 -13.58 -8.65
CA GLU A 169 -11.28 -13.60 -8.06
C GLU A 169 -11.88 -12.20 -7.94
N VAL A 170 -11.09 -11.22 -7.53
CA VAL A 170 -11.54 -9.82 -7.46
C VAL A 170 -11.95 -9.31 -8.83
N PHE A 171 -11.14 -9.54 -9.87
CA PHE A 171 -11.46 -9.10 -11.22
C PHE A 171 -12.69 -9.83 -11.80
N HIS A 172 -12.83 -11.13 -11.59
CA HIS A 172 -13.95 -11.89 -12.10
C HIS A 172 -15.26 -11.69 -11.30
N ASN A 173 -15.18 -11.48 -9.98
CA ASN A 173 -16.37 -11.47 -9.12
C ASN A 173 -16.80 -10.08 -8.65
N LEU A 174 -15.86 -9.15 -8.43
CA LEU A 174 -16.17 -7.79 -7.99
C LEU A 174 -16.11 -6.78 -9.12
N LEU A 175 -14.97 -6.55 -9.70
CA LEU A 175 -14.76 -5.50 -10.71
C LEU A 175 -15.45 -5.81 -12.04
N ARG A 176 -15.37 -7.04 -12.51
CA ARG A 176 -15.98 -7.52 -13.77
C ARG A 176 -15.79 -6.51 -14.91
N PRO A 177 -14.55 -6.13 -15.25
CA PRO A 177 -14.34 -5.16 -16.32
C PRO A 177 -14.81 -5.69 -17.66
N THR A 178 -15.27 -4.80 -18.52
CA THR A 178 -15.80 -5.12 -19.85
C THR A 178 -15.05 -4.38 -20.94
N ALA A 179 -15.32 -4.72 -22.20
CA ALA A 179 -14.77 -4.01 -23.35
C ALA A 179 -15.22 -2.54 -23.47
N GLU A 180 -16.26 -2.16 -22.72
CA GLU A 180 -16.84 -0.81 -22.73
C GLU A 180 -16.33 0.06 -21.58
N GLU A 181 -15.23 -0.34 -20.89
CA GLU A 181 -14.71 0.45 -19.79
C GLU A 181 -14.13 1.79 -20.25
N HIS A 182 -14.59 2.85 -19.62
CA HIS A 182 -13.92 4.15 -19.57
C HIS A 182 -13.03 4.15 -18.32
N PHE A 183 -11.79 3.72 -18.49
CA PHE A 183 -10.86 3.51 -17.39
C PHE A 183 -10.08 4.76 -17.08
N SER A 184 -10.01 5.12 -15.79
CA SER A 184 -9.14 6.17 -15.28
C SER A 184 -8.14 5.58 -14.29
N ASP A 185 -6.84 5.81 -14.51
CA ASP A 185 -5.74 5.30 -13.71
C ASP A 185 -4.94 6.45 -13.09
N LEU A 186 -5.09 6.66 -11.79
CA LEU A 186 -4.37 7.67 -11.03
C LEU A 186 -3.19 7.04 -10.30
N GLY A 187 -1.97 7.41 -10.72
CA GLY A 187 -0.74 6.74 -10.35
C GLY A 187 -0.42 5.56 -11.26
N ALA A 188 -0.42 5.82 -12.58
CA ALA A 188 -0.34 4.77 -13.60
C ALA A 188 1.08 4.17 -13.76
N TYR A 189 2.08 4.69 -13.05
CA TYR A 189 3.47 4.22 -13.06
C TYR A 189 4.00 3.97 -14.49
N ASN A 190 4.21 2.73 -14.88
CA ASN A 190 4.64 2.34 -16.21
C ASN A 190 3.55 1.66 -17.05
N GLY A 191 2.29 1.74 -16.60
CA GLY A 191 1.12 1.15 -17.26
C GLY A 191 0.83 -0.29 -16.85
N ASP A 192 1.29 -0.74 -15.69
CA ASP A 192 1.03 -2.08 -15.17
C ASP A 192 -0.46 -2.34 -14.95
N THR A 193 -1.19 -1.40 -14.36
CA THR A 193 -2.66 -1.48 -14.18
C THR A 193 -3.44 -1.40 -15.49
N ILE A 194 -2.94 -0.67 -16.49
CA ILE A 194 -3.55 -0.70 -17.82
C ILE A 194 -3.36 -2.08 -18.45
N ARG A 195 -2.18 -2.71 -18.33
CA ARG A 195 -1.95 -4.08 -18.80
C ARG A 195 -2.86 -5.07 -18.09
N GLU A 196 -3.08 -4.88 -16.81
CA GLU A 196 -4.00 -5.69 -16.00
C GLU A 196 -5.44 -5.56 -16.52
N LEU A 197 -5.95 -4.35 -16.77
CA LEU A 197 -7.25 -4.14 -17.40
C LEU A 197 -7.34 -4.88 -18.75
N LEU A 198 -6.36 -4.71 -19.63
CA LEU A 198 -6.32 -5.34 -20.95
C LEU A 198 -6.32 -6.87 -20.88
N HIS A 199 -5.69 -7.44 -19.84
CA HIS A 199 -5.72 -8.88 -19.61
C HIS A 199 -7.15 -9.39 -19.37
N TYR A 200 -7.93 -8.70 -18.53
CA TYR A 200 -9.29 -9.11 -18.19
C TYR A 200 -10.38 -8.68 -19.20
N THR A 201 -10.01 -7.86 -20.19
CA THR A 201 -10.95 -7.38 -21.21
C THR A 201 -10.59 -7.84 -22.63
N ASP A 202 -9.73 -8.84 -22.78
CA ASP A 202 -9.22 -9.32 -24.07
C ASP A 202 -8.64 -8.18 -24.95
N GLY A 203 -7.93 -7.24 -24.31
CA GLY A 203 -7.30 -6.11 -24.98
C GLY A 203 -8.24 -4.98 -25.39
N LYS A 204 -9.48 -4.96 -24.91
CA LYS A 204 -10.52 -4.01 -25.33
C LYS A 204 -10.86 -3.02 -24.23
N PHE A 205 -11.21 -1.80 -24.61
CA PHE A 205 -11.71 -0.73 -23.72
C PHE A 205 -12.41 0.35 -24.58
N ALA A 206 -13.24 1.18 -23.97
CA ALA A 206 -13.83 2.35 -24.62
C ALA A 206 -12.86 3.54 -24.59
N SER A 207 -12.27 3.85 -23.44
CA SER A 207 -11.21 4.85 -23.31
C SER A 207 -10.31 4.59 -22.10
N VAL A 208 -9.06 5.09 -22.15
CA VAL A 208 -8.12 5.10 -21.04
C VAL A 208 -7.65 6.52 -20.77
N THR A 209 -7.73 6.96 -19.51
CA THR A 209 -7.14 8.21 -19.03
C THR A 209 -6.18 7.88 -17.90
N ALA A 210 -4.89 8.20 -18.03
CA ALA A 210 -3.88 7.85 -17.04
C ALA A 210 -3.05 9.05 -16.61
N LEU A 211 -2.87 9.21 -15.29
CA LEU A 211 -2.05 10.25 -14.68
C LEU A 211 -0.83 9.62 -14.00
N GLU A 212 0.36 10.14 -14.29
CA GLU A 212 1.63 9.73 -13.68
C GLU A 212 2.56 10.95 -13.51
N PRO A 213 2.92 11.33 -12.28
CA PRO A 213 3.76 12.50 -12.04
C PRO A 213 5.25 12.29 -12.33
N ASP A 214 5.79 11.07 -12.07
CA ASP A 214 7.22 10.82 -12.26
C ASP A 214 7.59 10.78 -13.76
N ARG A 215 8.53 11.63 -14.13
CA ARG A 215 8.94 11.77 -15.53
C ARG A 215 9.48 10.47 -16.14
N ARG A 216 10.17 9.64 -15.35
CA ARG A 216 10.79 8.40 -15.88
C ARG A 216 9.72 7.33 -16.06
N SER A 217 8.82 7.21 -15.10
CA SER A 217 7.67 6.30 -15.15
C SER A 217 6.73 6.71 -16.28
N PHE A 218 6.37 8.00 -16.38
CA PHE A 218 5.55 8.52 -17.47
C PHE A 218 6.13 8.27 -18.85
N ARG A 219 7.45 8.44 -19.02
CA ARG A 219 8.09 8.14 -20.30
C ARG A 219 7.93 6.67 -20.67
N LYS A 220 8.14 5.74 -19.73
CA LYS A 220 7.96 4.29 -19.96
C LYS A 220 6.50 3.98 -20.28
N LEU A 221 5.56 4.57 -19.54
CA LEU A 221 4.11 4.47 -19.82
C LEU A 221 3.78 4.91 -21.23
N ASN A 222 4.25 6.10 -21.65
CA ASN A 222 3.97 6.65 -22.97
C ASN A 222 4.62 5.82 -24.11
N GLU A 223 5.87 5.38 -23.94
CA GLU A 223 6.55 4.51 -24.89
C GLU A 223 5.82 3.17 -25.05
N TRP A 224 5.43 2.56 -23.92
CA TRP A 224 4.68 1.31 -23.94
C TRP A 224 3.28 1.47 -24.57
N ALA A 225 2.53 2.47 -24.15
CA ALA A 225 1.18 2.71 -24.64
C ALA A 225 1.17 2.96 -26.15
N SER A 226 2.09 3.80 -26.65
CA SER A 226 2.22 4.09 -28.09
C SER A 226 2.55 2.88 -28.94
N ALA A 227 3.21 1.88 -28.37
CA ALA A 227 3.60 0.66 -29.09
C ALA A 227 2.58 -0.47 -28.99
N ASN A 228 1.71 -0.49 -27.97
CA ASN A 228 0.92 -1.67 -27.64
C ASN A 228 -0.60 -1.46 -27.62
N ILE A 229 -1.07 -0.22 -27.51
CA ILE A 229 -2.52 0.06 -27.45
C ILE A 229 -2.93 1.07 -28.52
N THR A 230 -4.11 0.82 -29.09
CA THR A 230 -4.76 1.71 -30.06
C THR A 230 -6.17 2.03 -29.56
N GLY A 231 -6.62 3.27 -29.73
CA GLY A 231 -7.94 3.71 -29.27
C GLY A 231 -7.89 5.09 -28.63
N ASP A 232 -8.93 5.42 -27.86
CA ASP A 232 -9.01 6.69 -27.12
C ASP A 232 -8.17 6.61 -25.84
N VAL A 233 -6.93 7.08 -25.91
CA VAL A 233 -5.95 7.06 -24.80
C VAL A 233 -5.47 8.47 -24.52
N THR A 234 -5.66 8.92 -23.29
CA THR A 234 -5.18 10.20 -22.76
C THR A 234 -4.16 9.95 -21.64
N LEU A 235 -2.91 10.30 -21.88
CA LEU A 235 -1.84 10.22 -20.88
C LEU A 235 -1.46 11.62 -20.40
N VAL A 236 -1.45 11.84 -19.10
CA VAL A 236 -1.17 13.15 -18.48
C VAL A 236 0.01 13.03 -17.53
N GLN A 237 1.08 13.77 -17.79
CA GLN A 237 2.22 13.86 -16.87
C GLN A 237 1.89 14.80 -15.71
N ALA A 238 1.12 14.33 -14.76
CA ALA A 238 0.71 15.04 -13.56
C ALA A 238 0.37 14.10 -12.42
N GLY A 239 0.47 14.56 -11.18
CA GLY A 239 -0.11 13.88 -10.02
C GLY A 239 -1.62 14.14 -9.94
N ALA A 240 -2.36 13.20 -9.38
CA ALA A 240 -3.77 13.39 -9.08
C ALA A 240 -3.92 14.22 -7.79
N TRP A 241 -4.82 15.19 -7.80
CA TRP A 241 -5.05 16.11 -6.68
C TRP A 241 -6.49 16.65 -6.70
N ASN A 242 -6.86 17.44 -5.69
CA ASN A 242 -8.20 18.03 -5.58
C ASN A 242 -8.43 19.23 -6.52
N GLU A 243 -7.38 19.83 -7.06
CA GLU A 243 -7.42 20.97 -7.97
C GLU A 243 -6.21 20.99 -8.93
N ASP A 244 -6.35 21.75 -10.01
CA ASP A 244 -5.24 21.97 -10.93
C ASP A 244 -4.26 22.98 -10.32
N THR A 245 -3.05 22.54 -9.98
CA THR A 245 -2.04 23.34 -9.30
C THR A 245 -0.62 22.81 -9.55
N VAL A 246 0.37 23.40 -8.94
CA VAL A 246 1.77 22.94 -8.93
C VAL A 246 2.19 22.68 -7.48
N LYS A 247 2.77 21.52 -7.23
CA LYS A 247 3.31 21.15 -5.92
C LYS A 247 4.72 20.61 -6.04
N CYS A 248 5.46 20.67 -4.93
CA CYS A 248 6.77 20.05 -4.86
C CYS A 248 6.64 18.55 -4.56
N PHE A 249 7.32 17.73 -5.35
CA PHE A 249 7.46 16.29 -5.13
C PHE A 249 8.86 15.96 -4.64
N THR A 250 9.01 14.96 -3.77
CA THR A 250 10.33 14.48 -3.36
C THR A 250 11.13 14.02 -4.57
N ASP A 251 12.45 14.23 -4.54
CA ASP A 251 13.35 13.85 -5.64
C ASP A 251 13.69 12.35 -5.66
N GLN A 252 12.99 11.55 -4.85
CA GLN A 252 13.11 10.09 -4.84
C GLN A 252 12.40 9.51 -6.06
N ALA A 253 13.19 8.90 -6.96
CA ALA A 253 12.66 8.34 -8.20
C ALA A 253 11.85 7.05 -7.96
N GLY A 254 10.76 6.86 -8.71
CA GLY A 254 9.97 5.63 -8.71
C GLY A 254 8.77 5.66 -7.76
N ARG A 255 8.39 4.50 -7.20
CA ARG A 255 7.21 4.30 -6.35
C ARG A 255 7.16 5.09 -5.04
N GLN A 256 8.24 5.81 -4.67
CA GLN A 256 8.32 6.62 -3.44
C GLN A 256 8.21 8.12 -3.69
N SER A 257 7.88 8.55 -4.91
CA SER A 257 7.70 9.97 -5.24
C SER A 257 6.37 10.49 -4.69
N ARG A 258 6.42 11.40 -3.72
CA ARG A 258 5.24 11.95 -3.04
C ARG A 258 5.29 13.48 -2.93
N VAL A 259 4.14 14.10 -2.67
CA VAL A 259 4.07 15.55 -2.39
C VAL A 259 4.86 15.88 -1.13
N ALA A 260 5.74 16.88 -1.21
CA ALA A 260 6.60 17.32 -0.13
C ALA A 260 6.74 18.86 -0.09
N GLY A 261 7.22 19.38 1.02
CA GLY A 261 7.50 20.81 1.17
C GLY A 261 8.72 21.31 0.37
N GLN A 262 9.61 20.39 -0.02
CA GLN A 262 10.78 20.65 -0.86
C GLN A 262 10.94 19.53 -1.88
N GLY A 263 11.32 19.87 -3.11
CA GLY A 263 11.48 18.89 -4.19
C GLY A 263 11.28 19.52 -5.55
N LYS A 264 11.02 18.67 -6.54
CA LYS A 264 10.77 19.09 -7.91
C LYS A 264 9.32 19.55 -8.07
N GLU A 265 9.13 20.72 -8.69
CA GLU A 265 7.81 21.20 -9.10
C GLU A 265 7.15 20.20 -10.05
N THR A 266 5.94 19.79 -9.71
CA THR A 266 5.16 18.81 -10.45
C THR A 266 3.75 19.35 -10.65
N GLN A 267 3.24 19.21 -11.86
CA GLN A 267 1.85 19.53 -12.17
C GLN A 267 0.92 18.58 -11.44
N MET A 268 -0.12 19.12 -10.84
CA MET A 268 -1.19 18.39 -10.18
C MET A 268 -2.50 18.68 -10.90
N ARG A 269 -3.34 17.66 -11.09
CA ARG A 269 -4.60 17.80 -11.81
C ARG A 269 -5.74 17.11 -11.05
N ALA A 270 -6.88 17.75 -11.01
CA ALA A 270 -8.13 17.10 -10.63
C ALA A 270 -8.62 16.20 -11.77
N LEU A 271 -9.07 14.99 -11.46
CA LEU A 271 -9.62 14.08 -12.47
C LEU A 271 -10.83 14.70 -13.17
N ASP A 272 -11.69 15.39 -12.43
CA ASP A 272 -12.86 16.11 -12.99
C ASP A 272 -12.46 17.12 -14.07
N SER A 273 -11.33 17.82 -13.89
CA SER A 273 -10.79 18.75 -14.89
C SER A 273 -10.24 18.02 -16.11
N VAL A 274 -9.52 16.92 -15.90
CA VAL A 274 -8.93 16.12 -16.98
C VAL A 274 -10.00 15.47 -17.83
N LEU A 275 -11.02 14.87 -17.21
CA LEU A 275 -12.14 14.24 -17.93
C LEU A 275 -13.06 15.27 -18.60
N SER A 276 -13.22 16.47 -18.02
CA SER A 276 -14.09 17.53 -18.55
C SER A 276 -15.49 17.02 -18.91
N GLY A 277 -16.08 16.18 -18.05
CA GLY A 277 -17.40 15.58 -18.24
C GLY A 277 -17.43 14.31 -19.11
N ARG A 278 -16.28 13.79 -19.55
CA ARG A 278 -16.22 12.46 -20.18
C ARG A 278 -16.56 11.36 -19.17
N PRO A 279 -17.17 10.25 -19.61
CA PRO A 279 -17.53 9.16 -18.69
C PRO A 279 -16.30 8.49 -18.07
N CYS A 280 -16.51 7.95 -16.88
CA CYS A 280 -15.61 7.05 -16.19
C CYS A 280 -16.43 5.90 -15.61
N THR A 281 -16.09 4.66 -15.93
CA THR A 281 -16.80 3.45 -15.45
C THR A 281 -15.95 2.62 -14.53
N TYR A 282 -14.62 2.80 -14.57
CA TYR A 282 -13.67 2.19 -13.67
C TYR A 282 -12.57 3.20 -13.34
N LEU A 283 -12.37 3.43 -12.04
CA LEU A 283 -11.37 4.36 -11.50
C LEU A 283 -10.44 3.62 -10.53
N LYS A 284 -9.15 3.59 -10.85
CA LYS A 284 -8.09 3.09 -9.97
C LYS A 284 -7.31 4.26 -9.40
N MET A 285 -6.97 4.20 -8.11
CA MET A 285 -6.14 5.17 -7.40
C MET A 285 -5.06 4.47 -6.60
N ASP A 286 -3.80 4.80 -6.89
CA ASP A 286 -2.63 4.45 -6.11
C ASP A 286 -1.65 5.62 -6.24
N VAL A 287 -1.82 6.61 -5.38
CA VAL A 287 -1.22 7.95 -5.53
C VAL A 287 -0.31 8.33 -4.36
N GLU A 288 0.28 7.31 -3.74
CA GLU A 288 1.33 7.44 -2.74
C GLU A 288 0.95 8.36 -1.57
N GLY A 289 -0.28 8.17 -1.03
CA GLY A 289 -0.80 8.87 0.14
C GLY A 289 -1.55 10.17 -0.17
N ALA A 290 -1.90 10.45 -1.43
CA ALA A 290 -2.74 11.56 -1.85
C ALA A 290 -4.16 11.10 -2.22
N GLU A 291 -4.60 9.92 -1.74
CA GLU A 291 -5.89 9.32 -2.10
C GLU A 291 -7.08 10.22 -1.75
N ARG A 292 -7.03 10.89 -0.59
CA ARG A 292 -8.12 11.81 -0.15
C ARG A 292 -8.25 13.01 -1.08
N GLU A 293 -7.14 13.60 -1.45
CA GLU A 293 -7.08 14.72 -2.37
C GLU A 293 -7.50 14.28 -3.78
N ALA A 294 -7.06 13.11 -4.24
CA ALA A 294 -7.45 12.55 -5.53
C ALA A 294 -8.96 12.24 -5.60
N ILE A 295 -9.54 11.69 -4.51
CA ILE A 295 -10.99 11.47 -4.40
C ILE A 295 -11.74 12.81 -4.47
N ALA A 296 -11.27 13.85 -3.77
CA ALA A 296 -11.88 15.18 -3.82
C ALA A 296 -11.81 15.78 -5.24
N GLY A 297 -10.71 15.53 -5.98
CA GLY A 297 -10.56 15.95 -7.39
C GLY A 297 -11.35 15.10 -8.39
N ALA A 298 -11.95 13.99 -7.95
CA ALA A 298 -12.79 13.10 -8.72
C ALA A 298 -14.27 13.13 -8.26
N GLU A 299 -14.65 14.04 -7.35
CA GLU A 299 -15.97 14.05 -6.70
C GLU A 299 -17.12 14.09 -7.69
N LYS A 300 -17.06 14.97 -8.71
CA LYS A 300 -18.12 15.09 -9.70
C LYS A 300 -18.22 13.81 -10.54
N THR A 301 -17.09 13.25 -10.93
CA THR A 301 -17.02 11.99 -11.68
C THR A 301 -17.62 10.85 -10.87
N ILE A 302 -17.26 10.71 -9.58
CA ILE A 302 -17.77 9.66 -8.70
C ILE A 302 -19.28 9.80 -8.52
N ARG A 303 -19.78 11.01 -8.22
CA ARG A 303 -21.22 11.25 -8.03
C ARG A 303 -22.06 11.06 -9.30
N GLN A 304 -21.51 11.42 -10.47
CA GLN A 304 -22.24 11.39 -11.74
C GLN A 304 -22.28 10.01 -12.36
N TYR A 305 -21.16 9.30 -12.34
CA TYR A 305 -21.00 8.05 -13.08
C TYR A 305 -20.97 6.81 -12.19
N ALA A 306 -20.79 6.97 -10.88
CA ALA A 306 -20.60 5.88 -9.92
C ALA A 306 -19.67 4.78 -10.47
N PRO A 307 -18.42 5.11 -10.86
CA PRO A 307 -17.49 4.14 -11.43
C PRO A 307 -17.17 3.05 -10.41
N LYS A 308 -16.85 1.85 -10.87
CA LYS A 308 -16.17 0.87 -10.02
C LYS A 308 -14.89 1.50 -9.51
N LEU A 309 -14.62 1.39 -8.20
CA LEU A 309 -13.42 1.95 -7.58
C LEU A 309 -12.47 0.84 -7.16
N ASN A 310 -11.17 1.06 -7.37
CA ASN A 310 -10.06 0.32 -6.78
C ASN A 310 -9.08 1.34 -6.20
N ILE A 311 -9.02 1.47 -4.90
CA ILE A 311 -8.26 2.50 -4.20
C ILE A 311 -7.27 1.87 -3.25
N ALA A 312 -5.99 2.20 -3.36
CA ALA A 312 -4.96 1.80 -2.40
C ALA A 312 -5.31 2.36 -1.01
N ALA A 313 -5.38 1.48 -0.01
CA ALA A 313 -5.83 1.81 1.34
C ALA A 313 -4.76 1.50 2.40
N TYR A 314 -3.47 1.68 2.05
CA TYR A 314 -2.34 1.25 2.89
C TYR A 314 -1.25 2.31 3.10
N HIS A 315 -1.31 3.44 2.42
CA HIS A 315 -0.23 4.43 2.49
C HIS A 315 -0.17 5.14 3.84
N ARG A 316 -1.32 5.41 4.44
CA ARG A 316 -1.43 6.00 5.79
C ARG A 316 -2.03 4.99 6.76
N SER A 317 -1.75 5.16 8.03
CA SER A 317 -2.27 4.28 9.08
C SER A 317 -3.80 4.24 9.11
N GLU A 318 -4.47 5.30 8.73
CA GLU A 318 -5.92 5.48 8.74
C GLU A 318 -6.65 5.14 7.43
N ASP A 319 -5.95 4.92 6.30
CA ASP A 319 -6.59 4.83 4.98
C ASP A 319 -7.59 3.68 4.88
N PHE A 320 -7.28 2.50 5.44
CA PHE A 320 -8.13 1.32 5.33
C PHE A 320 -9.50 1.47 6.04
N PHE A 321 -9.68 2.48 6.91
CA PHE A 321 -10.98 2.79 7.52
C PHE A 321 -11.52 4.18 7.15
N GLN A 322 -10.68 5.18 6.92
CA GLN A 322 -11.18 6.52 6.57
C GLN A 322 -11.57 6.63 5.09
N LEU A 323 -10.90 5.94 4.17
CA LEU A 323 -11.31 5.94 2.77
C LEU A 323 -12.69 5.28 2.55
N PRO A 324 -13.03 4.13 3.18
CA PRO A 324 -14.39 3.61 3.15
C PRO A 324 -15.45 4.61 3.63
N LEU A 325 -15.19 5.33 4.73
CA LEU A 325 -16.11 6.35 5.26
C LEU A 325 -16.27 7.52 4.28
N LEU A 326 -15.17 7.97 3.67
CA LEU A 326 -15.18 9.05 2.68
C LEU A 326 -15.98 8.66 1.43
N ILE A 327 -15.73 7.46 0.88
CA ILE A 327 -16.42 6.97 -0.32
C ILE A 327 -17.93 6.78 -0.03
N HIS A 328 -18.28 6.23 1.13
CA HIS A 328 -19.68 6.09 1.51
C HIS A 328 -20.39 7.45 1.66
N ALA A 329 -19.71 8.46 2.19
CA ALA A 329 -20.27 9.82 2.29
C ALA A 329 -20.48 10.48 0.91
N LEU A 330 -19.62 10.17 -0.07
CA LEU A 330 -19.74 10.67 -1.43
C LEU A 330 -20.85 9.97 -2.21
N GLN A 331 -20.93 8.64 -2.10
CA GLN A 331 -21.87 7.79 -2.84
C GLN A 331 -22.37 6.65 -1.96
N PRO A 332 -23.46 6.87 -1.18
CA PRO A 332 -23.97 5.88 -0.23
C PRO A 332 -24.49 4.58 -0.83
N SER A 333 -24.70 4.53 -2.15
CA SER A 333 -25.16 3.32 -2.85
C SER A 333 -24.08 2.30 -3.08
N TYR A 334 -22.82 2.66 -2.93
CA TYR A 334 -21.72 1.72 -3.09
C TYR A 334 -21.74 0.61 -2.03
N ARG A 335 -21.50 -0.60 -2.51
CA ARG A 335 -21.10 -1.73 -1.67
C ARG A 335 -19.58 -1.71 -1.54
N LEU A 336 -19.08 -1.67 -0.31
CA LEU A 336 -17.65 -1.52 -0.01
C LEU A 336 -17.02 -2.86 0.33
N TYR A 337 -15.89 -3.15 -0.30
CA TYR A 337 -15.12 -4.36 -0.10
C TYR A 337 -13.67 -4.01 0.20
N LEU A 338 -13.06 -4.75 1.10
CA LEU A 338 -11.63 -4.66 1.39
C LEU A 338 -10.96 -5.98 0.99
N ARG A 339 -9.85 -5.90 0.27
CA ARG A 339 -9.06 -7.07 -0.13
C ARG A 339 -7.58 -6.80 0.11
N HIS A 340 -6.89 -7.82 0.57
CA HIS A 340 -5.44 -7.79 0.72
C HIS A 340 -4.82 -8.80 -0.23
N HIS A 341 -4.01 -8.35 -1.16
CA HIS A 341 -3.27 -9.22 -2.08
C HIS A 341 -1.91 -9.58 -1.48
N PRO A 342 -1.30 -10.72 -1.90
CA PRO A 342 -0.05 -11.20 -1.31
C PRO A 342 1.04 -10.13 -1.26
N TYR A 343 1.28 -9.58 -0.08
CA TYR A 343 2.29 -8.55 0.20
C TYR A 343 2.65 -8.53 1.69
N VAL A 344 3.92 -8.39 2.02
CA VAL A 344 4.38 -8.09 3.38
C VAL A 344 5.18 -6.79 3.31
N PRO A 345 4.86 -5.75 4.11
CA PRO A 345 3.75 -5.59 5.07
C PRO A 345 2.37 -5.45 4.39
N ALA A 346 1.36 -4.94 5.06
CA ALA A 346 -0.03 -4.82 4.58
C ALA A 346 -0.22 -3.86 3.39
N TRP A 347 0.78 -3.76 2.49
CA TRP A 347 0.68 -3.06 1.24
C TRP A 347 -0.14 -3.91 0.26
N ASP A 348 -0.67 -3.30 -0.80
CA ASP A 348 -1.66 -3.93 -1.68
C ASP A 348 -2.95 -4.35 -0.96
N THR A 349 -3.28 -3.65 0.15
CA THR A 349 -4.61 -3.68 0.76
C THR A 349 -5.45 -2.61 0.09
N ASN A 350 -6.49 -3.03 -0.62
CA ASN A 350 -7.26 -2.17 -1.51
C ASN A 350 -8.73 -2.09 -1.11
N LEU A 351 -9.30 -0.88 -1.20
CA LEU A 351 -10.73 -0.62 -1.11
C LEU A 351 -11.35 -0.75 -2.50
N TYR A 352 -12.34 -1.62 -2.64
CA TYR A 352 -13.18 -1.73 -3.81
C TYR A 352 -14.57 -1.21 -3.49
N ALA A 353 -15.14 -0.40 -4.39
CA ALA A 353 -16.51 0.10 -4.28
C ALA A 353 -17.27 -0.17 -5.59
N ILE A 354 -18.40 -0.89 -5.47
CA ILE A 354 -19.19 -1.37 -6.62
C ILE A 354 -20.66 -0.97 -6.47
#